data_fca27951750d73928c9cdfc862e0013a
#
_entry.id   fca27951750d73928c9cdfc862e0013a
#
_cell.length_a   1.000
_cell.length_b   1.000
_cell.length_c   1.000
_cell.angle_alpha   90.00
_cell.angle_beta   90.00
_cell.angle_gamma   90.00
#
_symmetry.space_group_name_H-M   'P 1'
#
loop_
_entity.id
_entity.type
_entity.pdbx_description
1 polymer ?
#
loop_
_entity_poly.entity_id
_entity_poly.type
_entity_poly.pdbx_seq_one_letter_code
_entity_poly.pdbx_strand_id
1 'polypeptide(L)'
;MRADNQNPSFTNVTLTKSTKSLGSKAVKLYASTAQDLMTWQQRQIRAIMSTNKNGEWKYSKYCIALSRRNGKGEVLAARELYALIYLNEKICHTAHRTTTSHDAFNRLYTLLKKAGYEEHSKKKKDMPEKSFYASKQYGLEHIEVTGGGVIDFRTRTNNGGLGEGFDLLVIDE
;
A
#
# COMPACT_ATOMS: atom_id res chain seq x y z
N MET A 1 12.35 -0.17 25.63
CA MET A 1 12.68 -0.71 24.30
C MET A 1 14.10 -0.30 23.98
N ARG A 2 14.97 -1.24 23.65
CA ARG A 2 16.30 -0.88 23.13
C ARG A 2 16.09 -0.10 21.84
N ALA A 3 16.88 0.96 21.62
CA ALA A 3 16.95 1.64 20.34
C ALA A 3 17.63 0.69 19.34
N ASP A 4 16.87 -0.30 18.90
CA ASP A 4 17.37 -1.34 18.03
C ASP A 4 17.83 -0.71 16.73
N ASN A 5 18.93 -1.22 16.21
CA ASN A 5 19.49 -0.80 14.93
C ASN A 5 18.43 -0.93 13.85
N GLN A 6 17.86 0.20 13.43
CA GLN A 6 16.84 0.26 12.36
C GLN A 6 17.47 0.24 10.95
N ASN A 7 18.73 -0.10 10.84
CA ASN A 7 19.39 -0.29 9.56
C ASN A 7 19.18 -1.73 9.08
N PRO A 8 18.96 -1.95 7.78
CA PRO A 8 18.88 -3.30 7.24
C PRO A 8 20.23 -4.00 7.36
N SER A 9 20.23 -5.30 7.64
CA SER A 9 21.45 -6.13 7.63
C SER A 9 22.04 -6.25 6.23
N PHE A 10 21.19 -6.17 5.21
CA PHE A 10 21.57 -6.20 3.81
C PHE A 10 20.62 -5.29 2.99
N THR A 11 21.17 -4.56 2.03
CA THR A 11 20.37 -3.83 1.04
C THR A 11 21.14 -3.71 -0.28
N ASN A 12 20.44 -3.90 -1.39
CA ASN A 12 20.93 -3.61 -2.74
C ASN A 12 20.28 -2.36 -3.34
N VAL A 13 19.54 -1.60 -2.54
CA VAL A 13 18.88 -0.38 -2.96
C VAL A 13 19.86 0.79 -2.92
N THR A 14 20.13 1.42 -4.06
CA THR A 14 20.96 2.61 -4.16
C THR A 14 20.08 3.85 -4.30
N LEU A 15 20.04 4.66 -3.25
CA LEU A 15 19.43 5.98 -3.26
C LEU A 15 20.54 7.03 -3.29
N THR A 16 20.60 7.82 -4.35
CA THR A 16 21.51 8.95 -4.48
C THR A 16 20.81 10.26 -4.11
N LYS A 17 21.56 11.34 -3.88
CA LYS A 17 20.99 12.68 -3.62
C LYS A 17 20.07 13.16 -4.76
N SER A 18 20.29 12.69 -5.99
CA SER A 18 19.47 13.00 -7.15
C SER A 18 18.25 12.09 -7.34
N THR A 19 18.10 11.05 -6.54
CA THR A 19 16.95 10.14 -6.62
C THR A 19 15.71 10.87 -6.12
N LYS A 20 14.74 11.08 -7.01
CA LYS A 20 13.42 11.57 -6.64
C LYS A 20 12.61 10.44 -6.00
N SER A 21 11.71 10.78 -5.10
CA SER A 21 10.81 9.80 -4.48
C SER A 21 9.50 10.46 -4.07
N LEU A 22 8.41 9.80 -4.37
CA LEU A 22 7.08 10.13 -3.85
C LEU A 22 6.89 9.65 -2.39
N GLY A 23 7.81 8.84 -1.89
CA GLY A 23 7.72 8.24 -0.56
C GLY A 23 7.60 9.24 0.59
N SER A 24 8.22 10.43 0.47
CA SER A 24 8.06 11.47 1.50
C SER A 24 6.62 12.01 1.57
N LYS A 25 5.90 12.05 0.43
CA LYS A 25 4.48 12.41 0.40
C LYS A 25 3.61 11.29 1.00
N ALA A 26 3.93 10.03 0.70
CA ALA A 26 3.25 8.87 1.28
C ALA A 26 3.44 8.79 2.80
N VAL A 27 4.64 9.06 3.31
CA VAL A 27 4.91 9.15 4.76
C VAL A 27 4.07 10.25 5.42
N LYS A 28 3.98 11.43 4.81
CA LYS A 28 3.13 12.53 5.31
C LYS A 28 1.66 12.18 5.30
N LEU A 29 1.17 11.55 4.24
CA LEU A 29 -0.22 11.07 4.16
C LEU A 29 -0.50 10.05 5.27
N TYR A 30 0.39 9.09 5.48
CA TYR A 30 0.24 8.11 6.54
C TYR A 30 0.21 8.76 7.92
N ALA A 31 1.10 9.72 8.20
CA ALA A 31 1.11 10.48 9.46
C ALA A 31 -0.18 11.28 9.70
N SER A 32 -0.85 11.75 8.63
CA SER A 32 -2.15 12.45 8.77
C SER A 32 -3.27 11.55 9.29
N THR A 33 -3.09 10.23 9.29
CA THR A 33 -4.04 9.27 9.89
C THR A 33 -3.81 9.05 11.40
N ALA A 34 -3.03 9.92 12.04
CA ALA A 34 -2.60 9.80 13.44
C ALA A 34 -1.81 8.50 13.73
N GLN A 35 -1.03 8.06 12.76
CA GLN A 35 -0.11 6.92 12.88
C GLN A 35 1.25 7.28 12.28
N ASP A 36 2.32 6.98 13.01
CA ASP A 36 3.67 7.27 12.55
C ASP A 36 4.42 6.01 12.11
N LEU A 37 5.09 6.11 10.99
CA LEU A 37 6.01 5.08 10.53
C LEU A 37 7.35 5.20 11.26
N MET A 38 7.90 4.07 11.68
CA MET A 38 9.26 4.00 12.20
C MET A 38 10.29 4.45 11.14
N THR A 39 11.46 4.88 11.56
CA THR A 39 12.50 5.38 10.66
C THR A 39 12.85 4.39 9.54
N TRP A 40 12.95 3.10 9.85
CA TRP A 40 13.23 2.07 8.85
C TRP A 40 12.08 1.91 7.83
N GLN A 41 10.81 1.99 8.29
CA GLN A 41 9.63 1.93 7.42
C GLN A 41 9.59 3.13 6.47
N GLN A 42 9.86 4.32 6.96
CA GLN A 42 9.96 5.53 6.13
C GLN A 42 11.06 5.39 5.06
N ARG A 43 12.22 4.78 5.40
CA ARG A 43 13.27 4.50 4.41
C ARG A 43 12.77 3.53 3.33
N GLN A 44 12.06 2.46 3.72
CA GLN A 44 11.50 1.50 2.77
C GLN A 44 10.51 2.18 1.82
N ILE A 45 9.57 2.98 2.34
CA ILE A 45 8.62 3.72 1.51
C ILE A 45 9.32 4.65 0.53
N ARG A 46 10.35 5.39 0.98
CA ARG A 46 11.13 6.26 0.07
C ARG A 46 11.86 5.46 -1.01
N ALA A 47 12.35 4.27 -0.69
CA ALA A 47 13.02 3.39 -1.64
C ALA A 47 12.04 2.79 -2.66
N ILE A 48 10.94 2.19 -2.20
CA ILE A 48 9.89 1.60 -3.04
C ILE A 48 9.34 2.63 -4.03
N MET A 49 9.11 3.86 -3.55
CA MET A 49 8.49 4.93 -4.33
C MET A 49 9.50 5.88 -4.98
N SER A 50 10.75 5.43 -5.17
CA SER A 50 11.74 6.20 -5.91
C SER A 50 11.50 6.13 -7.41
N THR A 51 11.75 7.27 -8.08
CA THR A 51 11.55 7.42 -9.52
C THR A 51 12.86 7.80 -10.21
N ASN A 52 12.95 7.48 -11.50
CA ASN A 52 14.00 7.96 -12.38
C ASN A 52 13.74 9.44 -12.79
N LYS A 53 14.58 9.97 -13.65
CA LYS A 53 14.46 11.36 -14.15
C LYS A 53 13.17 11.59 -14.95
N ASN A 54 12.63 10.54 -15.57
CA ASN A 54 11.42 10.60 -16.39
C ASN A 54 10.13 10.45 -15.56
N GLY A 55 10.25 10.22 -14.24
CA GLY A 55 9.09 10.00 -13.37
C GLY A 55 8.61 8.55 -13.28
N GLU A 56 9.26 7.61 -13.98
CA GLU A 56 8.94 6.19 -13.92
C GLU A 56 9.53 5.56 -12.65
N TRP A 57 8.91 4.46 -12.18
CA TRP A 57 9.42 3.72 -11.02
C TRP A 57 10.85 3.24 -11.26
N LYS A 58 11.74 3.54 -10.32
CA LYS A 58 13.14 3.12 -10.40
C LYS A 58 13.30 1.60 -10.30
N TYR A 59 12.43 0.96 -9.55
CA TYR A 59 12.41 -0.48 -9.34
C TYR A 59 11.05 -1.06 -9.72
N SER A 60 11.04 -1.99 -10.65
CA SER A 60 9.83 -2.72 -11.05
C SER A 60 9.45 -3.81 -10.03
N LYS A 61 10.40 -4.25 -9.22
CA LYS A 61 10.21 -5.24 -8.14
C LYS A 61 10.94 -4.78 -6.89
N TYR A 62 10.30 -4.95 -5.76
CA TYR A 62 10.87 -4.62 -4.45
C TYR A 62 10.53 -5.72 -3.44
N CYS A 63 11.52 -6.20 -2.71
CA CYS A 63 11.35 -7.23 -1.72
C CYS A 63 11.83 -6.75 -0.34
N ILE A 64 11.06 -7.03 0.69
CA ILE A 64 11.41 -6.77 2.09
C ILE A 64 11.37 -8.10 2.84
N ALA A 65 12.55 -8.59 3.21
CA ALA A 65 12.68 -9.75 4.09
C ALA A 65 12.81 -9.27 5.54
N LEU A 66 11.85 -9.64 6.36
CA LEU A 66 11.81 -9.25 7.77
C LEU A 66 11.07 -10.32 8.57
N SER A 67 11.47 -10.55 9.80
CA SER A 67 10.79 -11.49 10.68
C SER A 67 9.34 -11.06 10.95
N ARG A 68 8.52 -12.01 11.39
CA ARG A 68 7.10 -11.77 11.69
C ARG A 68 6.92 -10.70 12.76
N ARG A 69 5.80 -9.98 12.72
CA ARG A 69 5.36 -8.95 13.68
C ARG A 69 6.28 -7.72 13.79
N ASN A 70 7.13 -7.48 12.81
CA ASN A 70 8.02 -6.30 12.77
C ASN A 70 7.47 -5.14 11.90
N GLY A 71 6.18 -5.10 11.62
CA GLY A 71 5.55 -3.94 11.01
C GLY A 71 5.69 -3.84 9.48
N LYS A 72 5.93 -4.95 8.75
CA LYS A 72 5.91 -4.96 7.28
C LYS A 72 4.60 -4.42 6.71
N GLY A 73 3.48 -4.84 7.30
CA GLY A 73 2.15 -4.45 6.86
C GLY A 73 1.90 -2.95 6.86
N GLU A 74 2.58 -2.19 7.74
CA GLU A 74 2.48 -0.73 7.75
C GLU A 74 3.16 -0.09 6.53
N VAL A 75 4.27 -0.69 6.07
CA VAL A 75 4.94 -0.24 4.83
C VAL A 75 4.04 -0.47 3.62
N LEU A 76 3.41 -1.65 3.54
CA LEU A 76 2.46 -1.98 2.47
C LEU A 76 1.26 -1.04 2.49
N ALA A 77 0.63 -0.88 3.65
CA ALA A 77 -0.54 -0.01 3.82
C ALA A 77 -0.24 1.45 3.45
N ALA A 78 0.92 1.99 3.81
CA ALA A 78 1.31 3.35 3.45
C ALA A 78 1.50 3.50 1.93
N ARG A 79 2.07 2.49 1.24
CA ARG A 79 2.23 2.47 -0.22
C ARG A 79 0.88 2.39 -0.91
N GLU A 80 0.01 1.49 -0.44
CA GLU A 80 -1.33 1.26 -0.99
C GLU A 80 -2.23 2.48 -0.79
N LEU A 81 -2.23 3.08 0.40
CA LEU A 81 -3.02 4.28 0.68
C LEU A 81 -2.68 5.42 -0.28
N TYR A 82 -1.38 5.67 -0.49
CA TYR A 82 -0.94 6.70 -1.41
C TYR A 82 -1.29 6.37 -2.87
N ALA A 83 -1.16 5.11 -3.24
CA ALA A 83 -1.50 4.63 -4.57
C ALA A 83 -2.98 4.84 -4.91
N LEU A 84 -3.85 4.48 -3.99
CA LEU A 84 -5.29 4.65 -4.16
C LEU A 84 -5.68 6.12 -4.30
N ILE A 85 -5.17 6.99 -3.41
CA ILE A 85 -5.65 8.37 -3.28
C ILE A 85 -5.04 9.30 -4.34
N TYR A 86 -3.76 9.12 -4.65
CA TYR A 86 -3.01 10.09 -5.47
C TYR A 86 -2.52 9.56 -6.81
N LEU A 87 -2.35 8.25 -6.94
CA LEU A 87 -1.90 7.65 -8.20
C LEU A 87 -3.03 7.01 -8.98
N ASN A 88 -4.19 6.79 -8.35
CA ASN A 88 -5.34 6.11 -8.94
C ASN A 88 -4.96 4.73 -9.51
N GLU A 89 -4.04 4.04 -8.84
CA GLU A 89 -3.55 2.73 -9.29
C GLU A 89 -4.61 1.64 -9.07
N LYS A 90 -4.63 0.67 -10.00
CA LYS A 90 -5.32 -0.60 -9.83
C LYS A 90 -4.38 -1.58 -9.13
N ILE A 91 -4.74 -1.94 -7.89
CA ILE A 91 -3.89 -2.72 -6.99
C ILE A 91 -4.47 -4.11 -6.78
N CYS A 92 -3.61 -5.13 -6.76
CA CYS A 92 -3.94 -6.44 -6.23
C CYS A 92 -3.07 -6.72 -5.01
N HIS A 93 -3.69 -6.82 -3.83
CA HIS A 93 -3.05 -7.28 -2.61
C HIS A 93 -3.32 -8.78 -2.43
N THR A 94 -2.26 -9.57 -2.39
CA THR A 94 -2.40 -11.02 -2.23
C THR A 94 -1.69 -11.51 -0.98
N ALA A 95 -2.33 -12.43 -0.26
CA ALA A 95 -1.73 -13.17 0.84
C ALA A 95 -1.97 -14.67 0.68
N HIS A 96 -1.19 -15.50 1.36
CA HIS A 96 -1.40 -16.95 1.29
C HIS A 96 -2.58 -17.43 2.15
N ARG A 97 -3.01 -16.62 3.13
CA ARG A 97 -4.18 -16.88 3.98
C ARG A 97 -5.23 -15.79 3.82
N THR A 98 -6.49 -16.18 3.76
CA THR A 98 -7.63 -15.25 3.71
C THR A 98 -7.65 -14.31 4.93
N THR A 99 -7.30 -14.81 6.12
CA THR A 99 -7.19 -13.98 7.33
C THR A 99 -6.17 -12.86 7.18
N THR A 100 -5.00 -13.14 6.60
CA THR A 100 -3.96 -12.11 6.37
C THR A 100 -4.43 -11.05 5.37
N SER A 101 -5.08 -11.48 4.28
CA SER A 101 -5.68 -10.59 3.30
C SER A 101 -6.78 -9.72 3.91
N HIS A 102 -7.66 -10.32 4.72
CA HIS A 102 -8.71 -9.61 5.45
C HIS A 102 -8.17 -8.59 6.45
N ASP A 103 -7.09 -8.91 7.17
CA ASP A 103 -6.44 -7.97 8.09
C ASP A 103 -5.85 -6.77 7.35
N ALA A 104 -5.27 -6.98 6.17
CA ALA A 104 -4.77 -5.91 5.31
C ALA A 104 -5.91 -4.99 4.82
N PHE A 105 -7.05 -5.58 4.39
CA PHE A 105 -8.25 -4.83 4.05
C PHE A 105 -8.74 -3.95 5.21
N ASN A 106 -8.91 -4.52 6.41
CA ASN A 106 -9.40 -3.80 7.58
C ASN A 106 -8.46 -2.63 7.97
N ARG A 107 -7.16 -2.84 7.83
CA ARG A 107 -6.15 -1.79 8.06
C ARG A 107 -6.34 -0.64 7.08
N LEU A 108 -6.37 -0.92 5.78
CA LEU A 108 -6.49 0.10 4.75
C LEU A 108 -7.83 0.84 4.81
N TYR A 109 -8.91 0.11 5.07
CA TYR A 109 -10.25 0.67 5.31
C TYR A 109 -10.23 1.68 6.47
N THR A 110 -9.59 1.32 7.58
CA THR A 110 -9.46 2.20 8.75
C THR A 110 -8.61 3.44 8.43
N LEU A 111 -7.52 3.27 7.67
CA LEU A 111 -6.65 4.37 7.25
C LEU A 111 -7.38 5.36 6.35
N LEU A 112 -8.20 4.90 5.41
CA LEU A 112 -9.02 5.77 4.56
C LEU A 112 -9.98 6.62 5.38
N LYS A 113 -10.67 6.04 6.35
CA LYS A 113 -11.53 6.80 7.28
C LYS A 113 -10.76 7.85 8.08
N LYS A 114 -9.61 7.47 8.62
CA LYS A 114 -8.73 8.41 9.35
C LYS A 114 -8.14 9.50 8.46
N ALA A 115 -7.96 9.23 7.17
CA ALA A 115 -7.55 10.23 6.18
C ALA A 115 -8.69 11.17 5.75
N GLY A 116 -9.89 11.02 6.33
CA GLY A 116 -11.05 11.88 6.07
C GLY A 116 -11.88 11.46 4.86
N TYR A 117 -11.79 10.19 4.45
CA TYR A 117 -12.64 9.64 3.39
C TYR A 117 -13.90 9.04 3.99
N GLU A 118 -15.05 9.31 3.36
CA GLU A 118 -16.36 8.79 3.78
C GLU A 118 -16.74 7.55 2.98
N GLU A 119 -17.28 6.54 3.66
CA GLU A 119 -17.75 5.31 3.03
C GLU A 119 -19.12 5.51 2.38
N HIS A 120 -19.26 5.11 1.13
CA HIS A 120 -20.52 5.02 0.41
C HIS A 120 -21.09 3.61 0.42
N SER A 121 -22.41 3.49 0.62
CA SER A 121 -23.10 2.19 0.67
C SER A 121 -23.19 1.47 -0.68
N LYS A 122 -23.03 2.21 -1.77
CA LYS A 122 -23.09 1.64 -3.15
C LYS A 122 -21.99 2.22 -4.01
N LYS A 123 -21.43 1.38 -4.88
CA LYS A 123 -20.54 1.82 -5.95
C LYS A 123 -21.29 2.78 -6.85
N LYS A 124 -20.80 4.00 -7.01
CA LYS A 124 -21.37 5.00 -7.90
C LYS A 124 -20.29 5.46 -8.88
N LYS A 125 -20.71 5.70 -10.12
CA LYS A 125 -19.82 6.21 -11.17
C LYS A 125 -19.25 7.58 -10.79
N ASP A 126 -20.05 8.40 -10.07
CA ASP A 126 -19.70 9.75 -9.63
C ASP A 126 -19.77 9.82 -8.10
N MET A 127 -18.77 9.21 -7.43
CA MET A 127 -18.65 9.34 -5.98
C MET A 127 -18.22 10.77 -5.61
N PRO A 128 -18.75 11.34 -4.51
CA PRO A 128 -18.28 12.63 -4.01
C PRO A 128 -16.78 12.64 -3.73
N GLU A 129 -16.18 13.83 -3.75
CA GLU A 129 -14.79 13.98 -3.33
C GLU A 129 -14.54 13.39 -1.94
N LYS A 130 -13.35 12.81 -1.74
CA LYS A 130 -12.96 12.15 -0.50
C LYS A 130 -13.95 11.08 -0.03
N SER A 131 -14.42 10.27 -0.96
CA SER A 131 -15.27 9.13 -0.64
C SER A 131 -14.70 7.82 -1.18
N PHE A 132 -15.17 6.71 -0.64
CA PHE A 132 -14.81 5.37 -1.11
C PHE A 132 -15.97 4.40 -0.95
N TYR A 133 -16.00 3.38 -1.78
CA TYR A 133 -16.86 2.21 -1.65
C TYR A 133 -16.03 1.02 -1.18
N ALA A 134 -16.57 0.21 -0.29
CA ALA A 134 -15.93 -1.02 0.18
C ALA A 134 -16.89 -2.21 0.11
N SER A 135 -16.47 -3.28 -0.57
CA SER A 135 -17.08 -4.60 -0.43
C SER A 135 -16.37 -5.35 0.69
N LYS A 136 -17.14 -5.83 1.66
CA LYS A 136 -16.63 -6.53 2.85
C LYS A 136 -16.86 -8.05 2.79
N GLN A 137 -17.14 -8.57 1.59
CA GLN A 137 -17.31 -10.00 1.40
C GLN A 137 -16.01 -10.74 1.66
N TYR A 138 -15.98 -11.55 2.71
CA TYR A 138 -14.78 -12.27 3.17
C TYR A 138 -14.13 -13.09 2.04
N GLY A 139 -12.85 -12.85 1.81
CA GLY A 139 -12.06 -13.46 0.73
C GLY A 139 -12.22 -12.81 -0.66
N LEU A 140 -13.12 -11.80 -0.78
CA LEU A 140 -13.36 -11.02 -2.00
C LEU A 140 -13.50 -9.53 -1.65
N GLU A 141 -12.73 -9.09 -0.67
CA GLU A 141 -12.73 -7.70 -0.23
C GLU A 141 -12.19 -6.77 -1.33
N HIS A 142 -12.82 -5.62 -1.45
CA HIS A 142 -12.52 -4.65 -2.50
C HIS A 142 -12.75 -3.23 -1.99
N ILE A 143 -11.88 -2.30 -2.37
CA ILE A 143 -12.05 -0.86 -2.11
C ILE A 143 -11.87 -0.10 -3.43
N GLU A 144 -12.74 0.86 -3.64
CA GLU A 144 -12.65 1.82 -4.75
C GLU A 144 -12.77 3.23 -4.20
N VAL A 145 -11.85 4.13 -4.51
CA VAL A 145 -11.86 5.52 -4.04
C VAL A 145 -12.25 6.50 -5.15
N THR A 146 -12.74 7.66 -4.76
CA THR A 146 -12.96 8.77 -5.67
C THR A 146 -11.65 9.11 -6.39
N GLY A 147 -11.72 9.23 -7.71
CA GLY A 147 -10.52 9.42 -8.55
C GLY A 147 -10.15 8.18 -9.34
N GLY A 148 -10.67 6.99 -8.97
CA GLY A 148 -10.53 5.75 -9.73
C GLY A 148 -9.49 4.78 -9.21
N GLY A 149 -8.83 5.05 -8.07
CA GLY A 149 -7.95 4.07 -7.41
C GLY A 149 -8.77 2.88 -6.89
N VAL A 150 -8.28 1.68 -7.14
CA VAL A 150 -8.97 0.42 -6.83
C VAL A 150 -8.01 -0.57 -6.20
N ILE A 151 -8.45 -1.32 -5.20
CA ILE A 151 -7.69 -2.43 -4.63
C ILE A 151 -8.57 -3.65 -4.39
N ASP A 152 -8.09 -4.80 -4.86
CA ASP A 152 -8.63 -6.11 -4.58
C ASP A 152 -7.74 -6.83 -3.57
N PHE A 153 -8.36 -7.41 -2.55
CA PHE A 153 -7.68 -8.27 -1.58
C PHE A 153 -8.01 -9.72 -1.87
N ARG A 154 -7.00 -10.52 -2.13
CA ARG A 154 -7.19 -11.90 -2.61
C ARG A 154 -6.30 -12.89 -1.87
N THR A 155 -6.82 -14.09 -1.67
CA THR A 155 -6.01 -15.23 -1.29
C THR A 155 -5.33 -15.79 -2.55
N ARG A 156 -4.03 -16.09 -2.48
CA ARG A 156 -3.31 -16.68 -3.61
C ARG A 156 -3.83 -18.08 -3.90
N THR A 157 -4.18 -18.29 -5.16
CA THR A 157 -4.54 -19.60 -5.73
C THR A 157 -3.71 -19.83 -6.98
N ASN A 158 -3.59 -21.08 -7.43
CA ASN A 158 -2.81 -21.42 -8.62
C ASN A 158 -3.27 -20.70 -9.89
N ASN A 159 -4.53 -20.30 -9.97
CA ASN A 159 -5.15 -19.64 -11.13
C ASN A 159 -5.59 -18.19 -10.84
N GLY A 160 -5.25 -17.65 -9.65
CA GLY A 160 -5.65 -16.30 -9.27
C GLY A 160 -4.92 -15.22 -10.08
N GLY A 161 -5.67 -14.31 -10.67
CA GLY A 161 -5.13 -13.14 -11.39
C GLY A 161 -4.71 -13.40 -12.84
N LEU A 162 -4.97 -14.58 -13.40
CA LEU A 162 -4.73 -14.84 -14.82
C LEU A 162 -5.61 -13.93 -15.69
N GLY A 163 -4.97 -13.20 -16.62
CA GLY A 163 -5.67 -12.32 -17.57
C GLY A 163 -6.04 -10.94 -17.02
N GLU A 164 -5.69 -10.60 -15.78
CA GLU A 164 -5.94 -9.28 -15.21
C GLU A 164 -4.67 -8.42 -15.19
N GLY A 165 -4.79 -7.14 -15.55
CA GLY A 165 -3.72 -6.15 -15.45
C GLY A 165 -3.85 -5.34 -14.17
N PHE A 166 -2.73 -5.17 -13.45
CA PHE A 166 -2.62 -4.33 -12.26
C PHE A 166 -1.40 -3.41 -12.37
N ASP A 167 -1.54 -2.19 -11.85
CA ASP A 167 -0.43 -1.24 -11.75
C ASP A 167 0.52 -1.59 -10.60
N LEU A 168 -0.04 -2.17 -9.52
CA LEU A 168 0.71 -2.62 -8.36
C LEU A 168 0.23 -4.01 -7.92
N LEU A 169 1.16 -4.95 -7.84
CA LEU A 169 0.94 -6.25 -7.22
C LEU A 169 1.68 -6.31 -5.89
N VAL A 170 0.94 -6.51 -4.80
CA VAL A 170 1.47 -6.73 -3.46
C VAL A 170 1.38 -8.21 -3.11
N ILE A 171 2.50 -8.79 -2.71
CA ILE A 171 2.59 -10.19 -2.29
C ILE A 171 3.00 -10.17 -0.82
N ASP A 172 2.01 -10.33 0.08
CA ASP A 172 2.23 -10.40 1.52
C ASP A 172 2.36 -11.87 1.96
N GLU A 173 3.49 -12.16 2.61
CA GLU A 173 3.93 -13.51 3.08
C GLU A 173 4.03 -14.59 2.00
#